data_319454e5ff2d412dbb5dce6509d077a8
#
_entry.id   319454e5ff2d412dbb5dce6509d077a8
#
_cell.length_a   1.000
_cell.length_b   1.000
_cell.length_c   1.000
_cell.angle_alpha   90.00
_cell.angle_beta   90.00
_cell.angle_gamma   90.00
#
_symmetry.space_group_name_H-M   'P 1'
#
loop_
_entity.id
_entity.type
_entity.pdbx_description
1 polymer ?
#
loop_
_entity_poly.entity_id
_entity_poly.type
_entity_poly.pdbx_seq_one_letter_code
_entity_poly.pdbx_strand_id
1 'polypeptide(L)'
;MDPLQTESSEFWKNFGESNNVNPADIQTEVFRLPTTCFAEEDGSIANSGRWAQWHWKGCDQPGEALPDVEILSMIREEMHHLYQEELKKGIQPKGLESFEAMTWNYAQPHAPSSAELAKELNGYALEDLLDANGNVVYKKGQLLI
;
A
#
# COMPACT_ATOMS: atom_id res chain seq x y z
N MET A 1 6.53 6.96 3.15
CA MET A 1 6.79 5.60 3.64
C MET A 1 8.13 5.15 3.08
N ASP A 2 8.98 4.56 3.90
CA ASP A 2 10.33 4.16 3.47
C ASP A 2 10.86 3.09 4.43
N PRO A 3 11.45 1.99 3.93
CA PRO A 3 12.07 0.97 4.78
C PRO A 3 13.36 1.46 5.45
N LEU A 4 13.97 2.52 4.94
CA LEU A 4 15.20 3.11 5.46
C LEU A 4 15.04 4.59 5.75
N GLN A 5 15.80 5.08 6.70
CA GLN A 5 15.91 6.52 6.93
C GLN A 5 16.84 7.13 5.87
N THR A 6 16.30 8.06 5.09
CA THR A 6 17.02 8.71 3.99
C THR A 6 17.15 10.21 4.24
N GLU A 7 18.02 10.89 3.48
CA GLU A 7 18.16 12.35 3.51
C GLU A 7 16.84 13.04 3.18
N SER A 8 16.01 12.47 2.34
CA SER A 8 14.69 13.02 2.01
C SER A 8 13.77 13.06 3.22
N SER A 9 13.89 12.11 4.14
CA SER A 9 13.12 12.11 5.39
C SER A 9 13.71 13.01 6.48
N GLU A 10 14.87 13.56 6.25
CA GLU A 10 15.61 14.44 7.14
C GLU A 10 16.04 15.76 6.46
N PHE A 11 15.21 16.24 5.54
CA PHE A 11 15.51 17.41 4.70
C PHE A 11 15.83 18.69 5.48
N TRP A 12 15.43 18.77 6.73
CA TRP A 12 15.75 19.89 7.63
C TRP A 12 17.22 19.88 8.10
N LYS A 13 17.92 18.77 7.96
CA LYS A 13 19.36 18.70 8.28
C LYS A 13 20.17 19.31 7.16
N ASN A 14 21.25 19.98 7.54
CA ASN A 14 22.21 20.48 6.57
C ASN A 14 23.20 19.38 6.18
N PHE A 15 22.96 18.74 5.04
CA PHE A 15 23.84 17.72 4.49
C PHE A 15 24.87 18.25 3.48
N GLY A 16 24.87 19.55 3.19
CA GLY A 16 25.72 20.15 2.18
C GLY A 16 25.86 21.66 2.28
N GLU A 17 26.83 22.20 1.55
CA GLU A 17 27.18 23.63 1.56
C GLU A 17 26.05 24.55 1.03
N SER A 18 25.12 24.00 0.26
CA SER A 18 24.05 24.77 -0.38
C SER A 18 22.80 24.96 0.51
N ASN A 19 22.72 24.31 1.64
CA ASN A 19 21.60 24.41 2.56
C ASN A 19 21.96 25.31 3.74
N ASN A 20 21.53 26.57 3.66
CA ASN A 20 21.78 27.58 4.69
C ASN A 20 20.56 27.87 5.58
N VAL A 21 19.52 27.04 5.48
CA VAL A 21 18.30 27.21 6.28
C VAL A 21 18.56 26.72 7.69
N ASN A 22 18.20 27.55 8.68
CA ASN A 22 18.20 27.12 10.07
C ASN A 22 17.06 26.14 10.31
N PRO A 23 17.34 24.89 10.75
CA PRO A 23 16.30 23.89 11.00
C PRO A 23 15.19 24.36 11.95
N ALA A 24 15.49 25.25 12.90
CA ALA A 24 14.51 25.77 13.83
C ALA A 24 13.44 26.67 13.18
N ASP A 25 13.70 27.19 11.99
CA ASP A 25 12.77 28.04 11.25
C ASP A 25 11.84 27.24 10.32
N ILE A 26 12.06 25.93 10.20
CA ILE A 26 11.27 25.04 9.35
C ILE A 26 10.01 24.63 10.12
N GLN A 27 8.84 24.95 9.55
CA GLN A 27 7.54 24.62 10.12
C GLN A 27 6.88 23.38 9.48
N THR A 28 7.56 22.75 8.53
CA THR A 28 7.05 21.53 7.87
C THR A 28 7.17 20.35 8.81
N GLU A 29 6.05 19.70 9.10
CA GLU A 29 6.01 18.45 9.84
C GLU A 29 6.28 17.26 8.92
N VAL A 30 7.06 16.29 9.39
CA VAL A 30 7.40 15.08 8.63
C VAL A 30 6.93 13.86 9.40
N PHE A 31 6.02 13.11 8.81
CA PHE A 31 5.58 11.80 9.30
C PHE A 31 6.40 10.72 8.62
N ARG A 32 7.19 9.99 9.39
CA ARG A 32 7.94 8.82 8.91
C ARG A 32 7.20 7.56 9.28
N LEU A 33 6.75 6.84 8.27
CA LEU A 33 6.03 5.57 8.43
C LEU A 33 6.97 4.46 7.98
N PRO A 34 7.44 3.59 8.89
CA PRO A 34 8.32 2.48 8.54
C PRO A 34 7.53 1.47 7.70
N THR A 35 8.05 1.14 6.53
CA THR A 35 7.46 0.16 5.64
C THR A 35 8.37 -1.05 5.46
N THR A 36 7.78 -2.17 5.06
CA THR A 36 8.51 -3.39 4.72
C THR A 36 9.30 -3.22 3.43
N CYS A 37 10.32 -4.06 3.25
CA CYS A 37 10.97 -4.25 1.95
C CYS A 37 10.38 -5.50 1.25
N PHE A 38 10.72 -5.68 -0.02
CA PHE A 38 10.18 -6.76 -0.86
C PHE A 38 10.41 -8.19 -0.29
N ALA A 39 11.40 -8.37 0.57
CA ALA A 39 11.67 -9.67 1.19
C ALA A 39 10.77 -9.96 2.41
N GLU A 40 10.10 -8.96 2.92
CA GLU A 40 9.31 -8.98 4.16
C GLU A 40 7.80 -9.04 3.89
N GLU A 41 7.41 -9.03 2.61
CA GLU A 41 6.00 -9.10 2.20
C GLU A 41 5.82 -9.92 0.91
N ASP A 42 4.62 -10.40 0.66
CA ASP A 42 4.21 -10.93 -0.63
C ASP A 42 3.89 -9.78 -1.59
N GLY A 43 4.26 -9.92 -2.85
CA GLY A 43 3.96 -8.87 -3.79
C GLY A 43 4.39 -9.14 -5.21
N SER A 44 4.24 -8.15 -6.06
CA SER A 44 4.70 -8.21 -7.45
C SER A 44 5.63 -7.04 -7.78
N ILE A 45 6.64 -7.33 -8.57
CA ILE A 45 7.60 -6.35 -9.08
C ILE A 45 7.50 -6.34 -10.60
N ALA A 46 7.26 -5.18 -11.18
CA ALA A 46 7.34 -4.97 -12.62
C ALA A 46 8.76 -4.54 -13.00
N ASN A 47 9.39 -5.25 -13.94
CA ASN A 47 10.69 -4.88 -14.48
C ASN A 47 10.58 -4.06 -15.78
N SER A 48 11.71 -3.59 -16.31
CA SER A 48 11.79 -2.82 -17.55
C SER A 48 11.26 -3.57 -18.78
N GLY A 49 11.24 -4.89 -18.75
CA GLY A 49 10.69 -5.74 -19.80
C GLY A 49 9.15 -5.87 -19.77
N ARG A 50 8.49 -5.13 -18.90
CA ARG A 50 7.04 -5.17 -18.66
C ARG A 50 6.54 -6.51 -18.13
N TRP A 51 7.37 -7.24 -17.42
CA TRP A 51 6.99 -8.49 -16.75
C TRP A 51 6.64 -8.17 -15.31
N ALA A 52 5.46 -8.58 -14.86
CA ALA A 52 5.11 -8.65 -13.46
C ALA A 52 5.61 -9.98 -12.90
N GLN A 53 6.47 -9.91 -11.90
CA GLN A 53 7.03 -11.08 -11.24
C GLN A 53 6.50 -11.11 -9.82
N TRP A 54 5.88 -12.23 -9.45
CA TRP A 54 5.45 -12.46 -8.08
C TRP A 54 6.64 -12.88 -7.22
N HIS A 55 6.69 -12.36 -6.01
CA HIS A 55 7.60 -12.83 -4.97
C HIS A 55 6.83 -13.17 -3.70
N TRP A 56 7.35 -14.13 -2.98
CA TRP A 56 6.81 -14.55 -1.71
C TRP A 56 7.62 -13.95 -0.57
N LYS A 57 6.93 -13.65 0.53
CA LYS A 57 7.55 -13.23 1.78
C LYS A 57 8.63 -14.24 2.19
N GLY A 58 9.85 -13.77 2.41
CA GLY A 58 11.00 -14.59 2.81
C GLY A 58 11.34 -14.48 4.29
N CYS A 59 10.95 -13.39 4.95
CA CYS A 59 11.21 -13.17 6.38
C CYS A 59 10.13 -12.30 6.99
N ASP A 60 10.07 -12.25 8.32
CA ASP A 60 9.15 -11.37 9.02
C ASP A 60 9.62 -9.91 8.99
N GLN A 61 8.64 -8.99 9.01
CA GLN A 61 8.92 -7.58 9.09
C GLN A 61 9.63 -7.21 10.39
N PRO A 62 10.58 -6.27 10.35
CA PRO A 62 11.30 -5.84 11.55
C PRO A 62 10.47 -4.81 12.36
N GLY A 63 10.46 -4.97 13.67
CA GLY A 63 9.87 -4.00 14.58
C GLY A 63 8.42 -3.64 14.28
N GLU A 64 8.16 -2.36 14.02
CA GLU A 64 6.83 -1.81 13.73
C GLU A 64 6.61 -1.57 12.23
N ALA A 65 7.49 -2.07 11.35
CA ALA A 65 7.31 -1.93 9.91
C ALA A 65 6.08 -2.71 9.44
N LEU A 66 5.30 -2.10 8.57
CA LEU A 66 4.10 -2.70 7.97
C LEU A 66 4.17 -2.61 6.45
N PRO A 67 3.54 -3.53 5.72
CA PRO A 67 3.35 -3.38 4.28
C PRO A 67 2.69 -2.05 3.91
N ASP A 68 3.09 -1.47 2.80
CA ASP A 68 2.52 -0.20 2.32
C ASP A 68 0.99 -0.23 2.25
N VAL A 69 0.43 -1.35 1.82
CA VAL A 69 -1.01 -1.53 1.72
C VAL A 69 -1.71 -1.50 3.08
N GLU A 70 -1.10 -2.06 4.11
CA GLU A 70 -1.65 -1.99 5.48
C GLU A 70 -1.61 -0.56 6.01
N ILE A 71 -0.50 0.14 5.84
CA ILE A 71 -0.36 1.54 6.23
C ILE A 71 -1.44 2.40 5.55
N LEU A 72 -1.61 2.25 4.23
CA LEU A 72 -2.62 3.00 3.47
C LEU A 72 -4.05 2.63 3.90
N SER A 73 -4.29 1.36 4.23
CA SER A 73 -5.59 0.91 4.73
C SER A 73 -5.93 1.54 6.08
N MET A 74 -4.96 1.59 7.00
CA MET A 74 -5.14 2.24 8.30
C MET A 74 -5.43 3.75 8.15
N ILE A 75 -4.70 4.43 7.26
CA ILE A 75 -4.96 5.85 6.97
C ILE A 75 -6.37 6.03 6.40
N ARG A 76 -6.78 5.17 5.48
CA ARG A 76 -8.13 5.22 4.90
C ARG A 76 -9.20 5.03 5.96
N GLU A 77 -9.03 4.09 6.86
CA GLU A 77 -10.00 3.82 7.93
C GLU A 77 -10.12 5.00 8.88
N GLU A 78 -9.01 5.59 9.27
CA GLU A 78 -9.02 6.78 10.13
C GLU A 78 -9.69 7.97 9.44
N MET A 79 -9.43 8.17 8.16
CA MET A 79 -10.14 9.19 7.37
C MET A 79 -11.64 8.93 7.34
N HIS A 80 -12.07 7.68 7.16
CA HIS A 80 -13.49 7.32 7.18
C HIS A 80 -14.11 7.61 8.55
N HIS A 81 -13.42 7.24 9.62
CA HIS A 81 -13.86 7.54 10.99
C HIS A 81 -14.04 9.05 11.22
N LEU A 82 -13.07 9.86 10.83
CA LEU A 82 -13.12 11.31 10.94
C LEU A 82 -14.30 11.91 10.15
N TYR A 83 -14.54 11.45 8.93
CA TYR A 83 -15.69 11.88 8.15
C TYR A 83 -17.03 11.55 8.84
N GLN A 84 -17.14 10.35 9.42
CA GLN A 84 -18.35 9.96 10.14
C GLN A 84 -18.56 10.81 11.42
N GLU A 85 -17.49 11.19 12.09
CA GLU A 85 -17.57 12.09 13.24
C GLU A 85 -18.06 13.50 12.87
N GLU A 86 -17.57 14.05 11.76
CA GLU A 86 -18.03 15.34 11.26
C GLU A 86 -19.51 15.31 10.85
N LEU A 87 -19.93 14.25 10.16
CA LEU A 87 -21.36 14.05 9.83
C LEU A 87 -22.25 14.00 11.06
N LYS A 88 -21.82 13.33 12.14
CA LYS A 88 -22.56 13.31 13.41
C LYS A 88 -22.71 14.69 14.05
N LYS A 89 -21.77 15.60 13.78
CA LYS A 89 -21.81 17.00 14.22
C LYS A 89 -22.65 17.89 13.28
N GLY A 90 -23.23 17.33 12.22
CA GLY A 90 -23.99 18.07 11.20
C GLY A 90 -23.13 18.84 10.21
N ILE A 91 -21.85 18.52 10.14
CA ILE A 91 -20.91 19.12 9.18
C ILE A 91 -20.82 18.19 7.97
N GLN A 92 -20.96 18.76 6.77
CA GLN A 92 -20.72 18.03 5.51
C GLN A 92 -19.23 18.16 5.13
N PRO A 93 -18.41 17.10 5.28
CA PRO A 93 -16.99 17.21 5.01
C PRO A 93 -16.71 17.40 3.50
N LYS A 94 -15.77 18.24 3.19
CA LYS A 94 -15.28 18.40 1.81
C LYS A 94 -14.53 17.14 1.38
N GLY A 95 -14.87 16.61 0.22
CA GLY A 95 -14.22 15.42 -0.34
C GLY A 95 -14.85 14.09 0.06
N LEU A 96 -15.87 14.09 0.92
CA LEU A 96 -16.58 12.86 1.33
C LEU A 96 -17.11 12.08 0.14
N GLU A 97 -17.76 12.75 -0.82
CA GLU A 97 -18.31 12.10 -2.02
C GLU A 97 -17.22 11.36 -2.82
N SER A 98 -16.07 12.00 -3.02
CA SER A 98 -14.94 11.37 -3.72
C SER A 98 -14.35 10.21 -2.93
N PHE A 99 -14.33 10.32 -1.60
CA PHE A 99 -13.85 9.26 -0.73
C PHE A 99 -14.78 8.05 -0.74
N GLU A 100 -16.09 8.25 -0.67
CA GLU A 100 -17.10 7.19 -0.72
C GLU A 100 -17.18 6.52 -2.10
N ALA A 101 -16.82 7.23 -3.17
CA ALA A 101 -16.75 6.67 -4.52
C ALA A 101 -15.58 5.67 -4.70
N MET A 102 -14.59 5.67 -3.80
CA MET A 102 -13.52 4.68 -3.83
C MET A 102 -14.04 3.32 -3.37
N THR A 103 -13.99 2.34 -4.25
CA THR A 103 -14.32 0.96 -3.90
C THR A 103 -13.20 0.36 -3.02
N TRP A 104 -13.59 -0.34 -1.93
CA TRP A 104 -12.66 -0.98 -1.01
C TRP A 104 -13.25 -2.32 -0.56
N ASN A 105 -13.41 -3.23 -1.52
CA ASN A 105 -14.14 -4.48 -1.34
C ASN A 105 -13.19 -5.66 -1.09
N TYR A 106 -12.31 -5.52 -0.10
CA TYR A 106 -11.40 -6.57 0.32
C TYR A 106 -11.98 -7.36 1.50
N ALA A 107 -11.67 -8.65 1.57
CA ALA A 107 -12.15 -9.54 2.63
C ALA A 107 -11.69 -9.08 4.03
N GLN A 108 -10.50 -8.49 4.09
CA GLN A 108 -9.96 -7.84 5.29
C GLN A 108 -9.62 -6.38 4.97
N PRO A 109 -10.56 -5.44 5.17
CA PRO A 109 -10.36 -4.04 4.77
C PRO A 109 -9.16 -3.34 5.41
N HIS A 110 -8.75 -3.75 6.63
CA HIS A 110 -7.60 -3.16 7.33
C HIS A 110 -6.25 -3.68 6.82
N ALA A 111 -6.23 -4.90 6.29
CA ALA A 111 -5.03 -5.56 5.81
C ALA A 111 -5.38 -6.42 4.57
N PRO A 112 -5.69 -5.79 3.43
CA PRO A 112 -5.94 -6.52 2.19
C PRO A 112 -4.72 -7.35 1.83
N SER A 113 -4.94 -8.59 1.40
CA SER A 113 -3.82 -9.41 0.96
C SER A 113 -3.27 -8.92 -0.37
N SER A 114 -1.95 -9.02 -0.56
CA SER A 114 -1.31 -8.70 -1.83
C SER A 114 -1.90 -9.48 -3.01
N ALA A 115 -2.36 -10.72 -2.76
CA ALA A 115 -3.03 -11.55 -3.77
C ALA A 115 -4.41 -10.99 -4.18
N GLU A 116 -5.16 -10.37 -3.27
CA GLU A 116 -6.43 -9.71 -3.62
C GLU A 116 -6.18 -8.46 -4.46
N LEU A 117 -5.20 -7.64 -4.07
CA LEU A 117 -4.79 -6.46 -4.83
C LEU A 117 -4.25 -6.82 -6.22
N ALA A 118 -3.45 -7.87 -6.31
CA ALA A 118 -2.89 -8.32 -7.58
C ALA A 118 -3.97 -8.78 -8.58
N LYS A 119 -5.13 -9.23 -8.13
CA LYS A 119 -6.26 -9.57 -9.02
C LYS A 119 -6.79 -8.37 -9.81
N GLU A 120 -6.64 -7.16 -9.28
CA GLU A 120 -7.05 -5.94 -9.99
C GLU A 120 -6.09 -5.61 -11.15
N LEU A 121 -4.82 -5.99 -11.05
CA LEU A 121 -3.78 -5.73 -12.04
C LEU A 121 -3.54 -6.91 -12.97
N ASN A 122 -3.36 -8.09 -12.42
CA ASN A 122 -2.98 -9.29 -13.15
C ASN A 122 -4.18 -10.12 -13.60
N GLY A 123 -5.36 -9.87 -13.00
CA GLY A 123 -6.55 -10.64 -13.24
C GLY A 123 -6.60 -11.96 -12.48
N TYR A 124 -7.70 -12.67 -12.64
CA TYR A 124 -7.94 -13.97 -12.03
C TYR A 124 -8.75 -14.87 -12.98
N ALA A 125 -8.68 -16.18 -12.77
CA ALA A 125 -9.39 -17.14 -13.58
C ALA A 125 -10.91 -17.03 -13.37
N LEU A 126 -11.68 -16.80 -14.44
CA LEU A 126 -13.15 -16.72 -14.41
C LEU A 126 -13.79 -18.10 -14.31
N GLU A 127 -13.07 -19.13 -14.73
CA GLU A 127 -13.43 -20.55 -14.71
C GLU A 127 -12.17 -21.38 -14.45
N ASP A 128 -12.30 -22.69 -14.22
CA ASP A 128 -11.14 -23.57 -14.10
C ASP A 128 -10.41 -23.66 -15.45
N LEU A 129 -9.13 -23.27 -15.46
CA LEU A 129 -8.28 -23.35 -16.65
C LEU A 129 -7.53 -24.66 -16.67
N LEU A 130 -7.60 -25.35 -17.79
CA LEU A 130 -7.03 -26.71 -17.97
C LEU A 130 -5.80 -26.64 -18.87
N ASP A 131 -4.84 -27.54 -18.61
CA ASP A 131 -3.73 -27.81 -19.52
C ASP A 131 -4.18 -28.65 -20.73
N ALA A 132 -3.27 -28.96 -21.64
CA ALA A 132 -3.53 -29.78 -22.82
C ALA A 132 -3.94 -31.24 -22.49
N ASN A 133 -3.71 -31.69 -21.26
CA ASN A 133 -4.03 -33.01 -20.77
C ASN A 133 -5.35 -33.04 -19.96
N GLY A 134 -5.99 -31.90 -19.77
CA GLY A 134 -7.24 -31.78 -19.02
C GLY A 134 -7.05 -31.62 -17.51
N ASN A 135 -5.83 -31.35 -17.01
CA ASN A 135 -5.60 -31.10 -15.60
C ASN A 135 -5.85 -29.60 -15.29
N VAL A 136 -6.43 -29.32 -14.14
CA VAL A 136 -6.66 -27.93 -13.69
C VAL A 136 -5.32 -27.27 -13.34
N VAL A 137 -4.98 -26.21 -14.06
CA VAL A 137 -3.79 -25.38 -13.81
C VAL A 137 -4.12 -24.22 -12.89
N TYR A 138 -5.26 -23.57 -13.14
CA TYR A 138 -5.79 -22.51 -12.27
C TYR A 138 -7.25 -22.80 -11.96
N LYS A 139 -7.62 -22.68 -10.70
CA LYS A 139 -9.02 -22.76 -10.26
C LYS A 139 -9.72 -21.42 -10.46
N LYS A 140 -11.03 -21.48 -10.67
CA LYS A 140 -11.88 -20.27 -10.67
C LYS A 140 -11.60 -19.39 -9.47
N GLY A 141 -11.39 -18.10 -9.72
CA GLY A 141 -11.05 -17.08 -8.71
C GLY A 141 -9.58 -17.04 -8.28
N GLN A 142 -8.76 -17.96 -8.77
CA GLN A 142 -7.32 -17.96 -8.50
C GLN A 142 -6.63 -16.85 -9.30
N LEU A 143 -5.69 -16.14 -8.64
CA LEU A 143 -4.84 -15.14 -9.27
C LEU A 143 -4.00 -15.79 -10.39
N LEU A 144 -3.92 -15.10 -11.52
CA LEU A 144 -3.09 -15.50 -12.66
C LEU A 144 -1.68 -14.93 -12.48
N ILE A 145 -0.73 -15.77 -12.09
CA ILE A 145 0.69 -15.47 -11.87
C ILE A 145 1.58 -16.47 -12.59
#